data_4a1430f0bb491aff9bf90f86b17f065d
#
_entry.id   4a1430f0bb491aff9bf90f86b17f065d
#
_cell.length_a   1.000
_cell.length_b   1.000
_cell.length_c   1.000
_cell.angle_alpha   90.00
_cell.angle_beta   90.00
_cell.angle_gamma   90.00
#
_symmetry.space_group_name_H-M   'P 1'
#
loop_
_entity.id
_entity.type
_entity.pdbx_description
1 polymer ?
#
loop_
_entity_poly.entity_id
_entity_poly.type
_entity_poly.pdbx_seq_one_letter_code
_entity_poly.pdbx_strand_id
1 'polypeptide(L)'
;MLEELRRYRNFGTPNYFFELLSTLKVNQNATYTRTDIDKLFYNRVIDGRSIFDGCLEIAIKTEMLVVENDFLTLSNGVADSLNSISQMRDKFVEYLFKALKDDDEFHKIFCSDYLSHDIIYKSLQINNRAFSLKYSNFKQLLIDFEAIKTHPTTELNSFIINNRYKKLFDKTVLPEIKKRKIGIEDFRKAMEQQQIYGEEAEKFVLNFEFARLNEQKEIDWVAEYIVNEGFDIASYNNEFDELPNRFIEVKSYDGITPYFFWSRNEYSVAKLKKNDYWLYLVNRLEMNNAEYVPIMIQNPYEEILSNDNNWDKQIEKYKIELIKFNH
;
A
#
# COMPACT_ATOMS: atom_id res chain seq x y z
N MET A 1 15.16 0.41 -15.16
CA MET A 1 14.99 1.32 -16.34
C MET A 1 14.63 2.74 -15.91
N LEU A 2 13.50 2.97 -15.23
CA LEU A 2 13.07 4.33 -14.86
C LEU A 2 14.07 5.08 -13.98
N GLU A 3 14.73 4.39 -13.05
CA GLU A 3 15.76 5.00 -12.20
C GLU A 3 16.95 5.55 -12.99
N GLU A 4 17.38 4.87 -14.04
CA GLU A 4 18.47 5.33 -14.93
C GLU A 4 18.04 6.51 -15.80
N LEU A 5 16.76 6.53 -16.21
CA LEU A 5 16.21 7.58 -17.05
C LEU A 5 15.97 8.91 -16.31
N ARG A 6 16.04 8.94 -14.98
CA ARG A 6 15.88 10.15 -14.15
C ARG A 6 16.84 11.28 -14.51
N ARG A 7 18.03 10.96 -15.00
CA ARG A 7 19.07 11.94 -15.35
C ARG A 7 18.68 12.83 -16.54
N TYR A 8 17.74 12.38 -17.38
CA TYR A 8 17.31 13.13 -18.56
C TYR A 8 16.15 14.07 -18.22
N ARG A 9 16.21 15.31 -18.66
CA ARG A 9 15.18 16.32 -18.38
C ARG A 9 13.89 16.08 -19.16
N ASN A 10 14.01 15.60 -20.39
CA ASN A 10 12.89 15.24 -21.24
C ASN A 10 13.25 14.11 -22.21
N PHE A 11 12.21 13.42 -22.70
CA PHE A 11 12.36 12.29 -23.62
C PHE A 11 11.90 12.60 -25.04
N GLY A 12 11.42 13.82 -25.30
CA GLY A 12 10.88 14.20 -26.59
C GLY A 12 9.38 14.03 -26.72
N THR A 13 8.88 14.51 -27.87
CA THR A 13 7.47 14.44 -28.25
C THR A 13 7.27 13.36 -29.31
N PRO A 14 6.01 12.93 -29.61
CA PRO A 14 5.73 12.02 -30.72
C PRO A 14 6.30 12.49 -32.06
N ASN A 15 6.28 13.80 -32.35
CA ASN A 15 6.85 14.35 -33.56
C ASN A 15 8.37 14.15 -33.61
N TYR A 16 9.05 14.38 -32.51
CA TYR A 16 10.49 14.21 -32.42
C TYR A 16 10.89 12.73 -32.59
N PHE A 17 10.19 11.82 -31.94
CA PHE A 17 10.40 10.37 -32.12
C PHE A 17 10.16 9.96 -33.56
N PHE A 18 9.10 10.47 -34.16
CA PHE A 18 8.79 10.17 -35.57
C PHE A 18 9.90 10.63 -36.50
N GLU A 19 10.44 11.83 -36.33
CA GLU A 19 11.56 12.31 -37.14
C GLU A 19 12.85 11.52 -36.92
N LEU A 20 13.19 11.23 -35.65
CA LEU A 20 14.34 10.42 -35.26
C LEU A 20 14.29 9.04 -35.95
N LEU A 21 13.19 8.31 -35.76
CA LEU A 21 13.06 6.96 -36.31
C LEU A 21 12.92 6.95 -37.83
N SER A 22 12.26 7.96 -38.41
CA SER A 22 12.14 8.11 -39.87
C SER A 22 13.51 8.42 -40.53
N THR A 23 14.38 9.18 -39.87
CA THR A 23 15.75 9.42 -40.35
C THR A 23 16.53 8.11 -40.51
N LEU A 24 16.35 7.17 -39.52
CA LEU A 24 16.98 5.86 -39.59
C LEU A 24 16.32 4.93 -40.61
N LYS A 25 15.01 5.09 -40.88
CA LYS A 25 14.29 4.31 -41.90
C LYS A 25 14.70 4.69 -43.35
N VAL A 26 14.76 5.99 -43.64
CA VAL A 26 15.01 6.47 -45.00
C VAL A 26 16.40 6.10 -45.50
N ASN A 27 17.36 6.05 -44.60
CA ASN A 27 18.75 5.76 -44.91
C ASN A 27 19.16 4.35 -44.55
N GLN A 28 18.38 3.35 -44.92
CA GLN A 28 18.68 1.93 -44.59
C GLN A 28 20.07 1.45 -45.02
N ASN A 29 20.72 2.16 -45.97
CA ASN A 29 22.10 1.89 -46.40
C ASN A 29 23.15 2.76 -45.67
N ALA A 30 22.73 3.71 -44.82
CA ALA A 30 23.64 4.50 -44.01
C ALA A 30 23.63 4.00 -42.59
N THR A 31 24.79 3.70 -42.08
CA THR A 31 24.97 3.29 -40.67
C THR A 31 25.19 4.55 -39.83
N TYR A 32 24.32 4.77 -38.84
CA TYR A 32 24.42 5.90 -37.90
C TYR A 32 24.91 5.40 -36.56
N THR A 33 25.92 6.07 -36.02
CA THR A 33 26.31 5.92 -34.63
C THR A 33 25.47 6.86 -33.73
N ARG A 34 25.53 6.67 -32.39
CA ARG A 34 24.95 7.62 -31.44
C ARG A 34 25.45 9.05 -31.70
N THR A 35 26.75 9.22 -31.93
CA THR A 35 27.37 10.52 -32.17
C THR A 35 26.86 11.19 -33.48
N ASP A 36 26.56 10.40 -34.51
CA ASP A 36 26.01 10.94 -35.75
C ASP A 36 24.59 11.45 -35.56
N ILE A 37 23.77 10.73 -34.81
CA ILE A 37 22.42 11.16 -34.47
C ILE A 37 22.45 12.41 -33.58
N ASP A 38 23.30 12.44 -32.56
CA ASP A 38 23.47 13.64 -31.71
C ASP A 38 23.84 14.86 -32.52
N LYS A 39 24.75 14.74 -33.48
CA LYS A 39 25.13 15.84 -34.39
C LYS A 39 23.97 16.26 -35.30
N LEU A 40 23.25 15.31 -35.88
CA LEU A 40 22.13 15.60 -36.79
C LEU A 40 20.97 16.33 -36.07
N PHE A 41 20.75 16.03 -34.80
CA PHE A 41 19.64 16.59 -34.04
C PHE A 41 20.03 17.74 -33.11
N TYR A 42 21.34 18.07 -32.99
CA TYR A 42 21.86 19.04 -32.03
C TYR A 42 21.18 20.44 -32.15
N ASN A 43 20.92 20.91 -33.37
CA ASN A 43 20.31 22.23 -33.64
C ASN A 43 18.85 22.13 -34.11
N ARG A 44 18.25 20.97 -34.13
CA ARG A 44 16.85 20.83 -34.56
C ARG A 44 15.90 21.27 -33.46
N VAL A 45 14.96 22.16 -33.82
CA VAL A 45 13.85 22.58 -32.97
C VAL A 45 12.60 21.93 -33.49
N ILE A 46 12.00 21.06 -32.69
CA ILE A 46 10.74 20.34 -32.98
C ILE A 46 9.82 20.59 -31.80
N ASP A 47 8.59 21.04 -32.07
CA ASP A 47 7.60 21.41 -31.04
C ASP A 47 8.14 22.45 -30.02
N GLY A 48 8.98 23.41 -30.52
CA GLY A 48 9.56 24.46 -29.69
C GLY A 48 10.68 23.99 -28.74
N ARG A 49 11.17 22.76 -28.89
CA ARG A 49 12.24 22.18 -28.07
C ARG A 49 13.49 21.91 -28.94
N SER A 50 14.67 22.21 -28.43
CA SER A 50 15.89 22.16 -29.19
C SER A 50 16.74 20.91 -29.03
N ILE A 51 16.71 20.24 -27.89
CA ILE A 51 17.48 19.01 -27.63
C ILE A 51 16.67 18.07 -26.74
N PHE A 52 16.70 16.81 -27.11
CA PHE A 52 16.10 15.74 -26.34
C PHE A 52 17.15 14.71 -25.97
N ASP A 53 17.90 15.02 -24.93
CA ASP A 53 18.98 14.20 -24.42
C ASP A 53 18.51 12.78 -24.01
N GLY A 54 17.23 12.64 -23.65
CA GLY A 54 16.62 11.36 -23.29
C GLY A 54 15.93 10.60 -24.43
N CYS A 55 15.70 11.23 -25.60
CA CYS A 55 14.93 10.62 -26.69
C CYS A 55 15.61 9.37 -27.26
N LEU A 56 16.85 9.48 -27.62
CA LEU A 56 17.62 8.37 -28.15
C LEU A 56 17.76 7.24 -27.11
N GLU A 57 18.01 7.62 -25.87
CA GLU A 57 18.20 6.65 -24.80
C GLU A 57 16.92 5.86 -24.51
N ILE A 58 15.77 6.53 -24.45
CA ILE A 58 14.51 5.81 -24.23
C ILE A 58 14.13 4.95 -25.43
N ALA A 59 14.44 5.36 -26.65
CA ALA A 59 14.22 4.53 -27.83
C ALA A 59 15.06 3.24 -27.80
N ILE A 60 16.29 3.32 -27.29
CA ILE A 60 17.16 2.14 -27.09
C ILE A 60 16.66 1.30 -25.92
N LYS A 61 16.35 1.91 -24.77
CA LYS A 61 15.88 1.18 -23.57
C LYS A 61 14.54 0.50 -23.79
N THR A 62 13.71 1.02 -24.65
CA THR A 62 12.45 0.39 -25.07
C THR A 62 12.62 -0.65 -26.18
N GLU A 63 13.82 -0.88 -26.65
CA GLU A 63 14.12 -1.79 -27.76
C GLU A 63 13.47 -1.37 -29.11
N MET A 64 13.06 -0.11 -29.27
CA MET A 64 12.67 0.38 -30.60
C MET A 64 13.88 0.56 -31.52
N LEU A 65 15.03 0.88 -30.90
CA LEU A 65 16.34 0.90 -31.54
C LEU A 65 17.24 -0.15 -30.91
N VAL A 66 17.99 -0.81 -31.75
CA VAL A 66 19.05 -1.77 -31.34
C VAL A 66 20.41 -1.18 -31.69
N VAL A 67 21.37 -1.38 -30.81
CA VAL A 67 22.77 -1.00 -31.03
C VAL A 67 23.57 -2.25 -31.39
N GLU A 68 24.03 -2.33 -32.62
CA GLU A 68 24.88 -3.42 -33.14
C GLU A 68 26.18 -2.87 -33.69
N ASN A 69 27.31 -3.27 -33.14
CA ASN A 69 28.64 -2.78 -33.53
C ASN A 69 28.73 -1.24 -33.58
N ASP A 70 28.19 -0.58 -32.54
CA ASP A 70 28.08 0.89 -32.40
C ASP A 70 27.08 1.57 -33.36
N PHE A 71 26.44 0.83 -34.26
CA PHE A 71 25.43 1.37 -35.16
C PHE A 71 24.01 1.19 -34.63
N LEU A 72 23.17 2.18 -34.93
CA LEU A 72 21.76 2.20 -34.55
C LEU A 72 20.92 1.63 -35.70
N THR A 73 20.10 0.62 -35.36
CA THR A 73 19.15 0.00 -36.28
C THR A 73 17.74 -0.01 -35.70
N LEU A 74 16.73 0.04 -36.57
CA LEU A 74 15.34 -0.11 -36.16
C LEU A 74 15.03 -1.56 -35.85
N SER A 75 14.37 -1.80 -34.73
CA SER A 75 13.87 -3.14 -34.41
C SER A 75 12.77 -3.60 -35.38
N ASN A 76 12.61 -4.91 -35.50
CA ASN A 76 11.61 -5.52 -36.36
C ASN A 76 10.20 -4.98 -36.06
N GLY A 77 9.48 -4.56 -37.14
CA GLY A 77 8.13 -4.04 -37.06
C GLY A 77 8.01 -2.57 -36.60
N VAL A 78 9.12 -1.91 -36.20
CA VAL A 78 9.12 -0.46 -35.94
C VAL A 78 9.00 0.31 -37.24
N ALA A 79 9.72 -0.08 -38.26
CA ALA A 79 9.68 0.55 -39.58
C ALA A 79 8.25 0.62 -40.18
N ASP A 80 7.43 -0.41 -39.96
CA ASP A 80 6.05 -0.47 -40.45
C ASP A 80 5.13 0.53 -39.73
N SER A 81 5.47 0.92 -38.51
CA SER A 81 4.71 1.91 -37.73
C SER A 81 5.01 3.38 -38.13
N LEU A 82 6.05 3.61 -38.94
CA LEU A 82 6.46 4.95 -39.37
C LEU A 82 5.70 5.46 -40.62
N ASN A 83 4.46 5.05 -40.82
CA ASN A 83 3.56 5.59 -41.81
C ASN A 83 2.79 6.82 -41.32
N SER A 84 2.65 6.96 -40.01
CA SER A 84 2.06 8.13 -39.36
C SER A 84 2.56 8.27 -37.91
N ILE A 85 2.52 9.50 -37.39
CA ILE A 85 2.84 9.79 -35.98
C ILE A 85 1.95 8.97 -35.04
N SER A 86 0.67 8.80 -35.37
CA SER A 86 -0.26 8.03 -34.54
C SER A 86 0.12 6.55 -34.46
N GLN A 87 0.51 5.93 -35.56
CA GLN A 87 0.94 4.52 -35.57
C GLN A 87 2.25 4.33 -34.81
N MET A 88 3.21 5.25 -35.01
CA MET A 88 4.47 5.26 -34.28
C MET A 88 4.23 5.43 -32.78
N ARG A 89 3.36 6.36 -32.37
CA ARG A 89 3.00 6.59 -30.97
C ARG A 89 2.44 5.33 -30.32
N ASP A 90 1.51 4.63 -31.00
CA ASP A 90 0.94 3.38 -30.47
C ASP A 90 2.02 2.32 -30.31
N LYS A 91 2.91 2.22 -31.27
CA LYS A 91 4.01 1.28 -31.24
C LYS A 91 4.99 1.61 -30.11
N PHE A 92 5.32 2.88 -29.92
CA PHE A 92 6.15 3.32 -28.81
C PHE A 92 5.55 2.96 -27.45
N VAL A 93 4.26 3.25 -27.24
CA VAL A 93 3.58 2.93 -25.97
C VAL A 93 3.58 1.41 -25.72
N GLU A 94 3.40 0.60 -26.76
CA GLU A 94 3.50 -0.87 -26.65
C GLU A 94 4.89 -1.30 -26.16
N TYR A 95 5.96 -0.78 -26.78
CA TYR A 95 7.34 -1.11 -26.44
C TYR A 95 7.71 -0.58 -25.05
N LEU A 96 7.26 0.63 -24.70
CA LEU A 96 7.48 1.23 -23.39
C LEU A 96 6.90 0.35 -22.27
N PHE A 97 5.64 -0.09 -22.40
CA PHE A 97 5.02 -0.92 -21.38
C PHE A 97 5.62 -2.33 -21.33
N LYS A 98 6.07 -2.87 -22.45
CA LYS A 98 6.82 -4.13 -22.47
C LYS A 98 8.12 -4.01 -21.68
N ALA A 99 8.88 -2.93 -21.89
CA ALA A 99 10.14 -2.68 -21.20
C ALA A 99 9.97 -2.37 -19.70
N LEU A 100 8.82 -1.80 -19.32
CA LEU A 100 8.51 -1.44 -17.92
C LEU A 100 7.83 -2.57 -17.14
N LYS A 101 7.52 -3.69 -17.76
CA LYS A 101 6.73 -4.76 -17.14
C LYS A 101 7.32 -5.26 -15.83
N ASP A 102 8.64 -5.34 -15.74
CA ASP A 102 9.36 -5.85 -14.58
C ASP A 102 10.16 -4.75 -13.86
N ASP A 103 9.79 -3.46 -14.07
CA ASP A 103 10.46 -2.31 -13.45
C ASP A 103 9.80 -1.95 -12.10
N ASP A 104 10.53 -2.10 -11.01
CA ASP A 104 10.04 -1.86 -9.65
C ASP A 104 9.52 -0.42 -9.44
N GLU A 105 10.18 0.58 -10.05
CA GLU A 105 9.77 1.98 -9.91
C GLU A 105 8.48 2.26 -10.68
N PHE A 106 8.28 1.60 -11.81
CA PHE A 106 7.00 1.63 -12.53
C PHE A 106 5.86 1.06 -11.66
N HIS A 107 6.08 -0.05 -10.99
CA HIS A 107 5.08 -0.66 -10.12
C HIS A 107 4.81 0.15 -8.83
N LYS A 108 5.76 0.95 -8.37
CA LYS A 108 5.52 1.92 -7.28
C LYS A 108 4.64 3.09 -7.73
N ILE A 109 4.78 3.55 -8.96
CA ILE A 109 3.94 4.61 -9.54
C ILE A 109 2.53 4.08 -9.80
N PHE A 110 2.42 2.94 -10.47
CA PHE A 110 1.15 2.33 -10.85
C PHE A 110 0.68 1.27 -9.84
N CYS A 111 0.66 1.62 -8.56
CA CYS A 111 0.17 0.75 -7.50
C CYS A 111 -1.26 1.07 -7.09
N SER A 112 -1.87 0.18 -6.33
CA SER A 112 -3.25 0.33 -5.84
C SER A 112 -3.49 1.56 -4.95
N ASP A 113 -2.44 2.17 -4.37
CA ASP A 113 -2.57 3.35 -3.53
C ASP A 113 -2.90 4.60 -4.34
N TYR A 114 -2.49 4.60 -5.60
CA TYR A 114 -2.65 5.73 -6.50
C TYR A 114 -3.64 5.47 -7.64
N LEU A 115 -3.99 4.20 -7.87
CA LEU A 115 -4.93 3.81 -8.90
C LEU A 115 -6.34 3.62 -8.34
N SER A 116 -7.33 4.16 -9.03
CA SER A 116 -8.74 3.93 -8.77
C SER A 116 -9.51 3.81 -10.08
N HIS A 117 -10.76 3.36 -10.01
CA HIS A 117 -11.63 3.28 -11.17
C HIS A 117 -12.59 4.46 -11.16
N ASP A 118 -12.54 5.26 -12.21
CA ASP A 118 -13.54 6.30 -12.45
C ASP A 118 -14.80 5.69 -13.07
N ILE A 119 -15.92 5.81 -12.35
CA ILE A 119 -17.20 5.22 -12.74
C ILE A 119 -17.82 6.02 -13.89
N ILE A 120 -17.63 7.32 -13.94
CA ILE A 120 -18.22 8.23 -14.94
C ILE A 120 -17.55 8.00 -16.29
N TYR A 121 -16.23 8.03 -16.30
CA TYR A 121 -15.44 7.85 -17.53
C TYR A 121 -15.12 6.39 -17.85
N LYS A 122 -15.52 5.46 -16.99
CA LYS A 122 -15.29 4.00 -17.12
C LYS A 122 -13.83 3.65 -17.41
N SER A 123 -12.93 4.40 -16.80
CA SER A 123 -11.48 4.28 -17.00
C SER A 123 -10.75 4.17 -15.67
N LEU A 124 -9.55 3.60 -15.72
CA LEU A 124 -8.63 3.71 -14.61
C LEU A 124 -8.12 5.15 -14.54
N GLN A 125 -8.02 5.68 -13.33
CA GLN A 125 -7.39 6.96 -13.05
C GLN A 125 -6.21 6.77 -12.10
N ILE A 126 -5.20 7.62 -12.26
CA ILE A 126 -4.03 7.67 -11.40
C ILE A 126 -3.92 9.04 -10.74
N ASN A 127 -3.74 9.05 -9.42
CA ASN A 127 -3.54 10.28 -8.68
C ASN A 127 -2.18 10.92 -9.03
N ASN A 128 -2.14 12.24 -9.20
CA ASN A 128 -0.91 12.96 -9.51
C ASN A 128 0.21 12.75 -8.47
N ARG A 129 -0.13 12.44 -7.22
CA ARG A 129 0.85 12.12 -6.16
C ARG A 129 1.70 10.88 -6.44
N ALA A 130 1.25 9.99 -7.33
CA ALA A 130 2.03 8.85 -7.78
C ALA A 130 3.34 9.27 -8.45
N PHE A 131 3.32 10.41 -9.15
CA PHE A 131 4.47 10.96 -9.83
C PHE A 131 5.22 11.93 -8.91
N SER A 132 6.19 11.42 -8.16
CA SER A 132 7.12 12.29 -7.44
C SER A 132 7.92 13.17 -8.40
N LEU A 133 8.52 14.26 -7.90
CA LEU A 133 9.32 15.18 -8.74
C LEU A 133 10.42 14.48 -9.55
N LYS A 134 10.98 13.40 -9.00
CA LYS A 134 12.00 12.59 -9.69
C LYS A 134 11.52 11.91 -10.98
N TYR A 135 10.20 11.75 -11.17
CA TYR A 135 9.58 11.15 -12.35
C TYR A 135 8.74 12.13 -13.16
N SER A 136 9.00 13.43 -13.02
CA SER A 136 8.27 14.47 -13.78
C SER A 136 8.46 14.33 -15.29
N ASN A 137 9.65 13.93 -15.73
CA ASN A 137 9.97 13.66 -17.14
C ASN A 137 9.17 12.43 -17.67
N PHE A 138 9.07 11.38 -16.88
CA PHE A 138 8.28 10.19 -17.23
C PHE A 138 6.79 10.51 -17.29
N LYS A 139 6.26 11.26 -16.31
CA LYS A 139 4.89 11.77 -16.36
C LYS A 139 4.62 12.56 -17.63
N GLN A 140 5.52 13.49 -17.98
CA GLN A 140 5.38 14.29 -19.19
C GLN A 140 5.41 13.43 -20.46
N LEU A 141 6.28 12.42 -20.52
CA LEU A 141 6.30 11.45 -21.61
C LEU A 141 4.94 10.75 -21.79
N LEU A 142 4.34 10.25 -20.70
CA LEU A 142 3.05 9.58 -20.74
C LEU A 142 1.93 10.52 -21.23
N ILE A 143 1.99 11.81 -20.89
CA ILE A 143 1.05 12.84 -21.36
C ILE A 143 1.28 13.14 -22.84
N ASP A 144 2.52 13.40 -23.26
CA ASP A 144 2.85 13.73 -24.64
C ASP A 144 2.49 12.59 -25.60
N PHE A 145 2.67 11.34 -25.18
CA PHE A 145 2.28 10.16 -25.95
C PHE A 145 0.81 9.74 -25.72
N GLU A 146 0.04 10.53 -25.02
CA GLU A 146 -1.38 10.29 -24.70
C GLU A 146 -1.66 8.94 -24.01
N ALA A 147 -0.69 8.38 -23.33
CA ALA A 147 -0.91 7.18 -22.52
C ALA A 147 -1.81 7.49 -21.31
N ILE A 148 -1.65 8.68 -20.75
CA ILE A 148 -2.52 9.28 -19.73
C ILE A 148 -2.99 10.66 -20.19
N LYS A 149 -4.18 11.07 -19.72
CA LYS A 149 -4.76 12.40 -20.00
C LYS A 149 -5.19 13.03 -18.68
N THR A 150 -5.07 14.36 -18.59
CA THR A 150 -5.57 15.09 -17.41
C THR A 150 -7.06 14.77 -17.20
N HIS A 151 -7.44 14.51 -15.96
CA HIS A 151 -8.82 14.25 -15.61
C HIS A 151 -9.68 15.47 -15.93
N PRO A 152 -10.87 15.31 -16.58
CA PRO A 152 -11.75 16.43 -16.89
C PRO A 152 -12.21 17.22 -15.65
N THR A 153 -12.37 16.55 -14.52
CA THR A 153 -12.61 17.18 -13.23
C THR A 153 -11.28 17.59 -12.61
N THR A 154 -10.90 18.85 -12.78
CA THR A 154 -9.59 19.40 -12.38
C THR A 154 -9.30 19.29 -10.89
N GLU A 155 -10.37 19.35 -10.05
CA GLU A 155 -10.29 19.26 -8.58
C GLU A 155 -9.73 17.90 -8.10
N LEU A 156 -9.88 16.83 -8.89
CA LEU A 156 -9.37 15.50 -8.52
C LEU A 156 -7.85 15.39 -8.58
N ASN A 157 -7.16 16.34 -9.22
CA ASN A 157 -5.71 16.32 -9.40
C ASN A 157 -5.19 14.93 -9.81
N SER A 158 -5.80 14.36 -10.84
CA SER A 158 -5.54 13.02 -11.34
C SER A 158 -5.49 12.97 -12.86
N PHE A 159 -5.04 11.84 -13.38
CA PHE A 159 -5.01 11.55 -14.82
C PHE A 159 -5.88 10.34 -15.11
N ILE A 160 -6.53 10.35 -16.26
CA ILE A 160 -7.27 9.19 -16.79
C ILE A 160 -6.32 8.42 -17.70
N ILE A 161 -6.30 7.11 -17.54
CA ILE A 161 -5.59 6.22 -18.46
C ILE A 161 -6.37 6.16 -19.76
N ASN A 162 -5.70 6.41 -20.88
CA ASN A 162 -6.33 6.42 -22.19
C ASN A 162 -6.89 5.02 -22.52
N ASN A 163 -8.19 4.95 -22.79
CA ASN A 163 -8.89 3.70 -23.10
C ASN A 163 -8.29 2.92 -24.29
N ARG A 164 -7.61 3.61 -25.21
CA ARG A 164 -6.86 2.99 -26.31
C ARG A 164 -5.82 2.00 -25.82
N TYR A 165 -5.17 2.30 -24.70
CA TYR A 165 -4.11 1.49 -24.09
C TYR A 165 -4.59 0.67 -22.89
N LYS A 166 -5.90 0.64 -22.61
CA LYS A 166 -6.47 -0.07 -21.46
C LYS A 166 -6.01 -1.52 -21.36
N LYS A 167 -6.06 -2.27 -22.46
CA LYS A 167 -5.61 -3.68 -22.46
C LYS A 167 -4.15 -3.84 -22.09
N LEU A 168 -3.31 -2.88 -22.48
CA LEU A 168 -1.90 -2.87 -22.19
C LEU A 168 -1.65 -2.61 -20.70
N PHE A 169 -2.34 -1.60 -20.14
CA PHE A 169 -2.32 -1.33 -18.69
C PHE A 169 -2.85 -2.52 -17.89
N ASP A 170 -3.98 -3.08 -18.30
CA ASP A 170 -4.58 -4.23 -17.61
C ASP A 170 -3.59 -5.43 -17.56
N LYS A 171 -2.86 -5.68 -18.63
CA LYS A 171 -1.87 -6.76 -18.69
C LYS A 171 -0.63 -6.50 -17.83
N THR A 172 -0.21 -5.25 -17.70
CA THR A 172 1.04 -4.86 -17.03
C THR A 172 0.82 -4.54 -15.57
N VAL A 173 -0.29 -3.87 -15.21
CA VAL A 173 -0.54 -3.30 -13.87
C VAL A 173 -1.49 -4.17 -13.03
N LEU A 174 -2.53 -4.76 -13.63
CA LEU A 174 -3.52 -5.54 -12.87
C LEU A 174 -2.96 -6.74 -12.09
N PRO A 175 -1.93 -7.47 -12.54
CA PRO A 175 -1.37 -8.57 -11.75
C PRO A 175 -0.88 -8.10 -10.38
N GLU A 176 -0.25 -6.92 -10.30
CA GLU A 176 0.25 -6.36 -9.03
C GLU A 176 -0.88 -5.87 -8.13
N ILE A 177 -1.92 -5.25 -8.72
CA ILE A 177 -3.13 -4.85 -7.98
C ILE A 177 -3.84 -6.08 -7.40
N LYS A 178 -3.92 -7.18 -8.16
CA LYS A 178 -4.55 -8.43 -7.69
C LYS A 178 -3.78 -9.06 -6.54
N LYS A 179 -2.45 -9.10 -6.60
CA LYS A 179 -1.61 -9.60 -5.49
C LYS A 179 -1.91 -8.83 -4.20
N ARG A 180 -2.04 -7.51 -4.27
CA ARG A 180 -2.34 -6.68 -3.11
C ARG A 180 -3.77 -6.84 -2.61
N LYS A 181 -4.73 -7.07 -3.50
CA LYS A 181 -6.12 -7.38 -3.11
C LYS A 181 -6.19 -8.68 -2.30
N ILE A 182 -5.45 -9.72 -2.70
CA ILE A 182 -5.31 -10.95 -1.92
C ILE A 182 -4.74 -10.65 -0.53
N GLY A 183 -3.69 -9.83 -0.44
CA GLY A 183 -3.13 -9.41 0.85
C GLY A 183 -4.12 -8.66 1.75
N ILE A 184 -5.02 -7.85 1.18
CA ILE A 184 -6.10 -7.18 1.95
C ILE A 184 -7.14 -8.19 2.45
N GLU A 185 -7.50 -9.16 1.62
CA GLU A 185 -8.44 -10.23 2.02
C GLU A 185 -7.84 -11.12 3.11
N ASP A 186 -6.56 -11.45 3.03
CA ASP A 186 -5.84 -12.19 4.06
C ASP A 186 -5.72 -11.41 5.36
N PHE A 187 -5.46 -10.10 5.28
CA PHE A 187 -5.46 -9.21 6.44
C PHE A 187 -6.83 -9.13 7.11
N ARG A 188 -7.92 -9.04 6.31
CA ARG A 188 -9.29 -9.04 6.85
C ARG A 188 -9.62 -10.35 7.55
N LYS A 189 -9.27 -11.49 6.94
CA LYS A 189 -9.44 -12.80 7.56
C LYS A 189 -8.66 -12.93 8.86
N ALA A 190 -7.42 -12.39 8.89
CA ALA A 190 -6.62 -12.38 10.10
C ALA A 190 -7.27 -11.55 11.22
N MET A 191 -7.86 -10.39 10.88
CA MET A 191 -8.60 -9.57 11.86
C MET A 191 -9.87 -10.28 12.36
N GLU A 192 -10.66 -10.88 11.47
CA GLU A 192 -11.83 -11.68 11.84
C GLU A 192 -11.44 -12.84 12.76
N GLN A 193 -10.33 -13.51 12.46
CA GLN A 193 -9.82 -14.59 13.30
C GLN A 193 -9.35 -14.08 14.67
N GLN A 194 -8.73 -12.91 14.76
CA GLN A 194 -8.34 -12.31 16.05
C GLN A 194 -9.58 -11.99 16.91
N GLN A 195 -10.67 -11.51 16.30
CA GLN A 195 -11.91 -11.26 17.01
C GLN A 195 -12.51 -12.57 17.57
N ILE A 196 -12.57 -13.63 16.76
CA ILE A 196 -13.03 -14.96 17.21
C ILE A 196 -12.18 -15.43 18.39
N TYR A 197 -10.88 -15.28 18.34
CA TYR A 197 -9.97 -15.67 19.42
C TYR A 197 -10.17 -14.85 20.70
N GLY A 198 -10.55 -13.58 20.57
CA GLY A 198 -10.94 -12.73 21.70
C GLY A 198 -12.19 -13.29 22.39
N GLU A 199 -13.25 -13.51 21.61
CA GLU A 199 -14.53 -14.05 22.13
C GLU A 199 -14.39 -15.45 22.76
N GLU A 200 -13.56 -16.33 22.20
CA GLU A 200 -13.27 -17.64 22.77
C GLU A 200 -12.57 -17.52 24.13
N ALA A 201 -11.62 -16.60 24.26
CA ALA A 201 -10.93 -16.34 25.53
C ALA A 201 -11.86 -15.73 26.59
N GLU A 202 -12.73 -14.81 26.21
CA GLU A 202 -13.75 -14.24 27.10
C GLU A 202 -14.71 -15.30 27.60
N LYS A 203 -15.22 -16.18 26.74
CA LYS A 203 -16.06 -17.34 27.12
C LYS A 203 -15.34 -18.30 28.04
N PHE A 204 -14.05 -18.54 27.80
CA PHE A 204 -13.24 -19.35 28.72
C PHE A 204 -13.17 -18.71 30.10
N VAL A 205 -12.93 -17.40 30.20
CA VAL A 205 -12.87 -16.67 31.47
C VAL A 205 -14.24 -16.62 32.17
N LEU A 206 -15.34 -16.49 31.43
CA LEU A 206 -16.70 -16.58 31.99
C LEU A 206 -16.90 -17.91 32.69
N ASN A 207 -16.58 -19.01 32.05
CA ASN A 207 -16.70 -20.35 32.62
C ASN A 207 -15.76 -20.55 33.83
N PHE A 208 -14.53 -20.01 33.71
CA PHE A 208 -13.55 -20.05 34.80
C PHE A 208 -14.05 -19.30 36.04
N GLU A 209 -14.57 -18.08 35.88
CA GLU A 209 -15.11 -17.26 36.96
C GLU A 209 -16.37 -17.91 37.60
N PHE A 210 -17.25 -18.49 36.77
CA PHE A 210 -18.43 -19.20 37.23
C PHE A 210 -18.05 -20.40 38.14
N ALA A 211 -17.09 -21.20 37.70
CA ALA A 211 -16.57 -22.32 38.50
C ALA A 211 -15.84 -21.82 39.76
N ARG A 212 -15.05 -20.73 39.69
CA ARG A 212 -14.35 -20.13 40.82
C ARG A 212 -15.30 -19.68 41.93
N LEU A 213 -16.51 -19.25 41.58
CA LEU A 213 -17.56 -18.80 42.48
C LEU A 213 -18.56 -19.93 42.87
N ASN A 214 -18.15 -21.18 42.75
CA ASN A 214 -18.95 -22.36 43.06
C ASN A 214 -20.30 -22.39 42.33
N GLU A 215 -20.39 -21.81 41.13
CA GLU A 215 -21.61 -21.72 40.32
C GLU A 215 -22.77 -20.96 41.00
N GLN A 216 -22.47 -20.13 42.02
CA GLN A 216 -23.48 -19.44 42.82
C GLN A 216 -23.80 -18.02 42.38
N LYS A 217 -23.03 -17.49 41.42
CA LYS A 217 -23.17 -16.12 40.93
C LYS A 217 -23.38 -16.09 39.44
N GLU A 218 -24.26 -15.22 39.02
CA GLU A 218 -24.38 -14.87 37.61
C GLU A 218 -23.24 -13.89 37.24
N ILE A 219 -22.44 -14.27 36.26
CA ILE A 219 -21.31 -13.48 35.74
C ILE A 219 -21.81 -12.70 34.56
N ASP A 220 -21.57 -11.43 34.54
CA ASP A 220 -22.02 -10.56 33.47
C ASP A 220 -20.94 -10.41 32.36
N TRP A 221 -21.27 -10.89 31.17
CA TRP A 221 -20.41 -10.71 29.98
C TRP A 221 -20.74 -9.37 29.31
N VAL A 222 -20.12 -8.28 29.79
CA VAL A 222 -20.39 -6.91 29.39
C VAL A 222 -20.00 -6.67 27.93
N ALA A 223 -18.91 -7.28 27.44
CA ALA A 223 -18.45 -7.16 26.06
C ALA A 223 -19.49 -7.68 25.04
N GLU A 224 -20.43 -8.54 25.42
CA GLU A 224 -21.49 -9.05 24.53
C GLU A 224 -22.44 -7.93 24.07
N TYR A 225 -22.70 -6.91 24.89
CA TYR A 225 -23.74 -5.92 24.63
C TYR A 225 -23.31 -4.46 24.81
N ILE A 226 -22.17 -4.16 25.42
CA ILE A 226 -21.62 -2.83 25.56
C ILE A 226 -20.22 -2.74 24.98
N VAL A 227 -20.06 -1.83 24.04
CA VAL A 227 -18.75 -1.51 23.46
C VAL A 227 -18.17 -0.30 24.22
N ASN A 228 -16.90 -0.39 24.65
CA ASN A 228 -16.14 0.68 25.32
C ASN A 228 -16.41 0.90 26.82
N GLU A 229 -16.90 -0.09 27.58
CA GLU A 229 -16.87 -0.02 29.04
C GLU A 229 -15.45 -0.07 29.61
N GLY A 230 -14.51 -0.63 28.84
CA GLY A 230 -13.09 -0.72 29.22
C GLY A 230 -12.77 -1.93 30.11
N PHE A 231 -13.67 -2.90 30.13
CA PHE A 231 -13.51 -4.27 30.65
C PHE A 231 -14.55 -5.19 29.98
N ASP A 232 -14.28 -6.48 29.95
CA ASP A 232 -15.08 -7.47 29.22
C ASP A 232 -16.10 -8.17 30.12
N ILE A 233 -15.78 -8.40 31.40
CA ILE A 233 -16.57 -9.19 32.32
C ILE A 233 -16.68 -8.50 33.67
N ALA A 234 -17.90 -8.48 34.23
CA ALA A 234 -18.16 -8.07 35.61
C ALA A 234 -18.44 -9.30 36.48
N SER A 235 -17.60 -9.52 37.47
CA SER A 235 -17.62 -10.67 38.39
C SER A 235 -17.53 -10.23 39.85
N TYR A 236 -17.31 -11.14 40.75
CA TYR A 236 -17.25 -10.93 42.18
C TYR A 236 -15.93 -11.45 42.78
N ASN A 237 -15.44 -10.83 43.84
CA ASN A 237 -14.24 -11.32 44.49
C ASN A 237 -14.52 -12.65 45.25
N ASN A 238 -15.74 -12.80 45.81
CA ASN A 238 -16.20 -14.00 46.44
C ASN A 238 -17.72 -14.21 46.28
N GLU A 239 -18.21 -15.40 46.62
CA GLU A 239 -19.62 -15.78 46.45
C GLU A 239 -20.60 -15.03 47.37
N PHE A 240 -20.12 -14.33 48.40
CA PHE A 240 -20.95 -13.57 49.33
C PHE A 240 -21.15 -12.12 48.95
N ASP A 241 -20.41 -11.60 47.97
CA ASP A 241 -20.53 -10.22 47.54
C ASP A 241 -21.87 -9.97 46.86
N GLU A 242 -22.56 -8.90 47.24
CA GLU A 242 -23.87 -8.57 46.69
C GLU A 242 -23.81 -7.89 45.32
N LEU A 243 -22.75 -7.12 45.07
CA LEU A 243 -22.55 -6.39 43.82
C LEU A 243 -21.22 -6.79 43.18
N PRO A 244 -21.12 -6.73 41.82
CA PRO A 244 -19.88 -6.97 41.12
C PRO A 244 -18.78 -6.00 41.59
N ASN A 245 -17.65 -6.56 41.98
CA ASN A 245 -16.48 -5.83 42.46
C ASN A 245 -15.17 -6.37 41.87
N ARG A 246 -15.29 -7.17 40.78
CA ARG A 246 -14.20 -7.69 40.01
C ARG A 246 -14.48 -7.43 38.54
N PHE A 247 -13.80 -6.39 37.94
CA PHE A 247 -13.95 -5.98 36.57
C PHE A 247 -12.78 -6.51 35.78
N ILE A 248 -13.04 -7.43 34.84
CA ILE A 248 -12.01 -8.22 34.18
C ILE A 248 -11.88 -7.80 32.72
N GLU A 249 -10.68 -7.42 32.32
CA GLU A 249 -10.26 -7.33 30.94
C GLU A 249 -9.58 -8.63 30.53
N VAL A 250 -9.96 -9.20 29.42
CA VAL A 250 -9.45 -10.46 28.90
C VAL A 250 -8.54 -10.21 27.70
N LYS A 251 -7.32 -10.72 27.75
CA LYS A 251 -6.38 -10.66 26.63
C LYS A 251 -5.90 -12.06 26.29
N SER A 252 -6.12 -12.47 25.05
CA SER A 252 -5.62 -13.74 24.54
C SER A 252 -4.25 -13.59 23.92
N TYR A 253 -3.41 -14.61 24.08
CA TYR A 253 -2.10 -14.69 23.44
C TYR A 253 -1.78 -16.11 23.01
N ASP A 254 -0.81 -16.26 22.11
CA ASP A 254 -0.24 -17.53 21.70
C ASP A 254 1.23 -17.62 22.11
N GLY A 255 1.65 -18.81 22.53
CA GLY A 255 3.06 -19.09 22.77
C GLY A 255 3.44 -19.05 24.25
N ILE A 256 4.75 -18.92 24.50
CA ILE A 256 5.34 -19.08 25.85
C ILE A 256 5.29 -17.76 26.64
N THR A 257 5.48 -16.64 25.96
CA THR A 257 5.56 -15.33 26.61
C THR A 257 4.28 -14.55 26.35
N PRO A 258 3.54 -14.17 27.41
CA PRO A 258 2.34 -13.38 27.25
C PRO A 258 2.65 -11.98 26.76
N TYR A 259 1.84 -11.46 25.85
CA TYR A 259 1.84 -10.07 25.39
C TYR A 259 0.40 -9.63 25.15
N PHE A 260 0.16 -8.32 25.22
CA PHE A 260 -1.15 -7.75 24.93
C PHE A 260 -1.03 -6.28 24.52
N PHE A 261 -2.10 -5.76 23.90
CA PHE A 261 -2.26 -4.35 23.60
C PHE A 261 -3.28 -3.72 24.52
N TRP A 262 -2.96 -2.56 25.05
CA TRP A 262 -3.84 -1.83 25.95
C TRP A 262 -4.41 -0.61 25.26
N SER A 263 -5.72 -0.54 25.13
CA SER A 263 -6.39 0.64 24.59
C SER A 263 -6.40 1.78 25.62
N ARG A 264 -6.59 3.02 25.15
CA ARG A 264 -6.69 4.17 26.04
C ARG A 264 -7.85 4.04 27.04
N ASN A 265 -8.94 3.44 26.59
CA ASN A 265 -10.13 3.27 27.45
C ASN A 265 -9.87 2.27 28.56
N GLU A 266 -9.41 1.08 28.24
CA GLU A 266 -9.04 0.03 29.20
C GLU A 266 -8.00 0.56 30.21
N TYR A 267 -6.96 1.26 29.72
CA TYR A 267 -5.97 1.92 30.57
C TYR A 267 -6.61 2.90 31.57
N SER A 268 -7.54 3.76 31.09
CA SER A 268 -8.19 4.77 31.94
C SER A 268 -9.10 4.15 32.98
N VAL A 269 -9.84 3.09 32.62
CA VAL A 269 -10.71 2.34 33.52
C VAL A 269 -9.90 1.56 34.54
N ALA A 270 -8.81 0.92 34.14
CA ALA A 270 -7.89 0.23 35.06
C ALA A 270 -7.33 1.20 36.10
N LYS A 271 -6.92 2.40 35.68
CA LYS A 271 -6.43 3.46 36.57
C LYS A 271 -7.48 3.92 37.57
N LEU A 272 -8.74 3.99 37.16
CA LEU A 272 -9.87 4.44 38.00
C LEU A 272 -10.30 3.36 39.01
N LYS A 273 -10.46 2.11 38.55
CA LYS A 273 -10.97 1.00 39.35
C LYS A 273 -9.91 0.36 40.26
N LYS A 274 -8.63 0.52 39.94
CA LYS A 274 -7.50 0.03 40.76
C LYS A 274 -7.62 -1.45 41.14
N ASN A 275 -7.74 -1.75 42.43
CA ASN A 275 -7.80 -3.12 42.96
C ASN A 275 -9.04 -3.91 42.53
N ASP A 276 -10.08 -3.25 42.06
CA ASP A 276 -11.26 -3.89 41.51
C ASP A 276 -11.13 -4.27 40.03
N TYR A 277 -10.03 -3.79 39.38
CA TYR A 277 -9.73 -4.10 38.00
C TYR A 277 -8.72 -5.23 37.90
N TRP A 278 -9.03 -6.20 37.02
CA TRP A 278 -8.23 -7.38 36.79
C TRP A 278 -7.92 -7.52 35.31
N LEU A 279 -6.72 -7.97 34.99
CA LEU A 279 -6.32 -8.37 33.65
C LEU A 279 -6.09 -9.88 33.65
N TYR A 280 -6.83 -10.59 32.78
CA TYR A 280 -6.67 -12.03 32.60
C TYR A 280 -5.98 -12.29 31.27
N LEU A 281 -4.78 -12.89 31.31
CA LEU A 281 -4.03 -13.28 30.13
C LEU A 281 -4.25 -14.76 29.85
N VAL A 282 -4.91 -15.06 28.74
CA VAL A 282 -5.32 -16.40 28.36
C VAL A 282 -4.42 -16.95 27.26
N ASN A 283 -3.68 -18.02 27.55
CA ASN A 283 -2.96 -18.75 26.51
C ASN A 283 -3.93 -19.66 25.76
N ARG A 284 -4.19 -19.33 24.50
CA ARG A 284 -5.16 -20.07 23.67
C ARG A 284 -4.78 -21.54 23.45
N LEU A 285 -3.49 -21.85 23.45
CA LEU A 285 -3.00 -23.21 23.27
C LEU A 285 -3.34 -24.11 24.48
N GLU A 286 -3.59 -23.53 25.65
CA GLU A 286 -3.87 -24.22 26.89
C GLU A 286 -5.36 -24.26 27.27
N MET A 287 -6.23 -23.53 26.57
CA MET A 287 -7.67 -23.41 26.92
C MET A 287 -8.40 -24.74 26.98
N ASN A 288 -7.95 -25.77 26.25
CA ASN A 288 -8.52 -27.10 26.27
C ASN A 288 -7.98 -27.99 27.40
N ASN A 289 -7.01 -27.52 28.16
CA ASN A 289 -6.47 -28.21 29.31
C ASN A 289 -7.34 -27.94 30.56
N ALA A 290 -7.93 -28.95 31.13
CA ALA A 290 -8.85 -28.80 32.28
C ALA A 290 -8.16 -28.22 33.53
N GLU A 291 -6.84 -28.33 33.63
CA GLU A 291 -6.05 -27.81 34.77
C GLU A 291 -5.49 -26.39 34.49
N TYR A 292 -5.75 -25.84 33.29
CA TYR A 292 -5.22 -24.55 32.94
C TYR A 292 -5.89 -23.42 33.73
N VAL A 293 -5.06 -22.55 34.28
CA VAL A 293 -5.47 -21.33 34.99
C VAL A 293 -4.84 -20.14 34.24
N PRO A 294 -5.64 -19.12 33.85
CA PRO A 294 -5.11 -17.93 33.19
C PRO A 294 -4.23 -17.13 34.17
N ILE A 295 -3.32 -16.34 33.64
CA ILE A 295 -2.53 -15.39 34.44
C ILE A 295 -3.47 -14.27 34.86
N MET A 296 -3.67 -14.09 36.16
CA MET A 296 -4.55 -13.08 36.73
C MET A 296 -3.74 -11.98 37.39
N ILE A 297 -3.89 -10.75 36.95
CA ILE A 297 -3.16 -9.56 37.45
C ILE A 297 -4.18 -8.59 38.03
N GLN A 298 -4.17 -8.42 39.36
CA GLN A 298 -4.97 -7.40 40.03
C GLN A 298 -4.30 -6.05 39.96
N ASN A 299 -5.06 -4.98 39.75
CA ASN A 299 -4.54 -3.62 39.59
C ASN A 299 -3.40 -3.54 38.54
N PRO A 300 -3.65 -3.98 37.29
CA PRO A 300 -2.60 -4.04 36.29
C PRO A 300 -2.01 -2.67 35.96
N TYR A 301 -2.71 -1.57 36.28
CA TYR A 301 -2.17 -0.23 36.16
C TYR A 301 -0.91 -0.03 36.99
N GLU A 302 -0.89 -0.47 38.24
CA GLU A 302 0.30 -0.38 39.12
C GLU A 302 1.27 -1.54 38.88
N GLU A 303 0.78 -2.76 38.80
CA GLU A 303 1.61 -3.97 38.68
C GLU A 303 2.40 -4.05 37.38
N ILE A 304 1.88 -3.50 36.29
CA ILE A 304 2.53 -3.54 34.99
C ILE A 304 3.31 -2.24 34.73
N LEU A 305 2.66 -1.07 34.90
CA LEU A 305 3.28 0.19 34.49
C LEU A 305 4.41 0.64 35.42
N SER A 306 4.33 0.29 36.68
CA SER A 306 5.37 0.61 37.67
C SER A 306 6.46 -0.46 37.79
N ASN A 307 6.33 -1.57 37.05
CA ASN A 307 7.23 -2.72 37.12
C ASN A 307 8.03 -2.89 35.82
N ASP A 308 9.19 -2.23 35.75
CA ASP A 308 10.08 -2.30 34.57
C ASP A 308 10.93 -3.59 34.54
N ASN A 309 10.94 -4.37 35.62
CA ASN A 309 11.72 -5.60 35.67
C ASN A 309 11.01 -6.77 34.98
N ASN A 310 9.68 -6.78 34.99
CA ASN A 310 8.89 -7.90 34.51
C ASN A 310 8.16 -7.61 33.20
N TRP A 311 8.00 -6.32 32.84
CA TRP A 311 7.22 -5.91 31.68
C TRP A 311 7.97 -4.91 30.80
N ASP A 312 8.19 -5.29 29.54
CA ASP A 312 8.64 -4.36 28.50
C ASP A 312 7.44 -3.60 27.92
N LYS A 313 7.54 -2.28 27.85
CA LYS A 313 6.47 -1.38 27.44
C LYS A 313 6.87 -0.61 26.19
N GLN A 314 6.14 -0.81 25.10
CA GLN A 314 6.39 -0.14 23.83
C GLN A 314 5.15 0.67 23.41
N ILE A 315 5.38 1.83 22.82
CA ILE A 315 4.30 2.67 22.32
C ILE A 315 4.06 2.35 20.86
N GLU A 316 2.89 1.74 20.57
CA GLU A 316 2.50 1.35 19.20
C GLU A 316 1.72 2.45 18.46
N LYS A 317 0.99 3.32 19.19
CA LYS A 317 0.10 4.28 18.57
C LYS A 317 -0.07 5.56 19.38
N TYR A 318 0.02 6.69 18.69
CA TYR A 318 -0.33 8.01 19.25
C TYR A 318 -1.62 8.53 18.61
N LYS A 319 -2.49 9.16 19.42
CA LYS A 319 -3.54 10.05 18.93
C LYS A 319 -3.01 11.48 19.01
N ILE A 320 -2.91 12.16 17.88
CA ILE A 320 -2.44 13.54 17.79
C ILE A 320 -3.63 14.44 17.45
N GLU A 321 -3.92 15.41 18.30
CA GLU A 321 -5.02 16.37 18.12
C GLU A 321 -4.46 17.79 18.16
N LEU A 322 -4.92 18.64 17.25
CA LEU A 322 -4.58 20.06 17.26
C LEU A 322 -5.36 20.77 18.40
N ILE A 323 -4.64 21.36 19.35
CA ILE A 323 -5.24 21.98 20.53
C ILE A 323 -5.68 23.44 20.26
N LYS A 324 -4.97 24.18 19.39
CA LYS A 324 -5.28 25.57 19.03
C LYS A 324 -4.98 25.84 17.56
N PHE A 325 -5.93 26.49 16.87
CA PHE A 325 -5.63 27.24 15.66
C PHE A 325 -5.17 28.65 16.10
N ASN A 326 -3.92 29.01 15.85
CA ASN A 326 -3.53 30.41 15.87
C ASN A 326 -4.04 31.04 14.56
N HIS A 327 -5.07 31.89 14.65
CA HIS A 327 -5.53 32.74 13.57
C HIS A 327 -4.55 33.89 13.35
#